data_1e60965a58e54d3539396f11dac7f395
#
_entry.id   1e60965a58e54d3539396f11dac7f395
#
_cell.length_a   1.000
_cell.length_b   1.000
_cell.length_c   1.000
_cell.angle_alpha   90.00
_cell.angle_beta   90.00
_cell.angle_gamma   90.00
#
_symmetry.space_group_name_H-M   'P 1'
#
loop_
_entity.id
_entity.type
_entity.pdbx_description
1 polymer ?
#
loop_
_entity_poly.entity_id
_entity_poly.type
_entity_poly.pdbx_seq_one_letter_code
_entity_poly.pdbx_strand_id
1 'polypeptide(L)'
;MEQEKNHLIIVAGEASGDAHAACLVDAIKHLNPNITFSGLGGEQMASSGVKLYADLTKIAVIGFIEVLKHYSEFKKLFDLILIKARETNAKAVILVDYPGFNLKLAKKLKKMGIKVIYYISPQVWAWNEKRVELIKNVVDKMIVLFEFEKEFYAKKGLDVVYVGHPLVDEAKANETRDSVMEETGLEKSKKTIALLPGSRQKEITRLLPVMINAAKNLYQKNQDLQFLILKASTISDNLLNKYLSKDFPIKILNNRSYDGINASDFCLVASGTATLEVAIFDKPMVVIYKTSFLTWALAKLLIKIPYIGLVNVVAQKKVVPECVQLDATEIKIVSETISILSDPIKTKSIKSDLTKVKNALGAPGASMRAAKEILSSLR
;
A
#
# COMPACT_ATOMS: atom_id res chain seq x y z
N MET A 1 35.84 26.14 0.58
CA MET A 1 34.83 25.70 1.55
C MET A 1 34.20 24.44 0.96
N GLU A 2 34.54 23.26 1.48
CA GLU A 2 33.81 22.03 1.14
C GLU A 2 32.35 22.22 1.60
N GLN A 3 31.42 22.21 0.64
CA GLN A 3 30.01 22.19 0.98
C GLN A 3 29.76 20.92 1.80
N GLU A 4 29.39 21.07 3.07
CA GLU A 4 28.94 19.94 3.91
C GLU A 4 27.90 19.14 3.11
N LYS A 5 28.29 17.95 2.67
CA LYS A 5 27.35 17.05 2.00
C LYS A 5 26.28 16.65 3.00
N ASN A 6 25.09 17.27 2.91
CA ASN A 6 23.95 16.90 3.72
C ASN A 6 23.53 15.48 3.36
N HIS A 7 23.85 14.53 4.25
CA HIS A 7 23.52 13.12 4.04
C HIS A 7 22.30 12.72 4.85
N LEU A 8 21.35 12.01 4.22
CA LEU A 8 20.17 11.44 4.85
C LEU A 8 20.19 9.92 4.68
N ILE A 9 19.77 9.21 5.72
CA ILE A 9 19.50 7.78 5.63
C ILE A 9 17.98 7.59 5.52
N ILE A 10 17.57 6.65 4.65
CA ILE A 10 16.16 6.33 4.47
C ILE A 10 15.96 4.82 4.54
N VAL A 11 14.90 4.40 5.28
CA VAL A 11 14.62 2.97 5.54
C VAL A 11 13.17 2.67 5.19
N ALA A 12 12.95 1.81 4.21
CA ALA A 12 11.65 1.28 3.80
C ALA A 12 11.69 -0.25 3.75
N GLY A 13 10.69 -0.91 4.35
CA GLY A 13 10.69 -2.38 4.49
C GLY A 13 9.72 -3.11 3.57
N GLU A 14 8.81 -2.41 2.91
CA GLU A 14 7.80 -3.01 2.04
C GLU A 14 7.82 -2.38 0.65
N ALA A 15 7.31 -3.08 -0.38
CA ALA A 15 7.32 -2.59 -1.76
C ALA A 15 6.56 -1.25 -1.92
N SER A 16 5.42 -1.07 -1.23
CA SER A 16 4.71 0.22 -1.22
C SER A 16 5.51 1.33 -0.54
N GLY A 17 6.16 1.00 0.59
CA GLY A 17 7.04 1.93 1.29
C GLY A 17 8.25 2.33 0.46
N ASP A 18 8.83 1.39 -0.31
CA ASP A 18 9.93 1.64 -1.25
C ASP A 18 9.51 2.61 -2.36
N ALA A 19 8.32 2.40 -2.95
CA ALA A 19 7.77 3.30 -3.97
C ALA A 19 7.58 4.73 -3.43
N HIS A 20 6.92 4.87 -2.28
CA HIS A 20 6.69 6.18 -1.67
C HIS A 20 7.99 6.85 -1.22
N ALA A 21 8.97 6.06 -0.75
CA ALA A 21 10.31 6.56 -0.41
C ALA A 21 11.06 7.07 -1.63
N ALA A 22 10.97 6.38 -2.76
CA ALA A 22 11.56 6.80 -4.03
C ALA A 22 11.01 8.16 -4.49
N CYS A 23 9.67 8.32 -4.52
CA CYS A 23 9.03 9.59 -4.85
C CYS A 23 9.43 10.72 -3.88
N LEU A 24 9.60 10.42 -2.59
CA LEU A 24 10.07 11.39 -1.61
C LEU A 24 11.53 11.80 -1.87
N VAL A 25 12.40 10.86 -2.19
CA VAL A 25 13.81 11.11 -2.52
C VAL A 25 13.92 12.01 -3.74
N ASP A 26 13.15 11.72 -4.80
CA ASP A 26 13.13 12.55 -6.01
C ASP A 26 12.64 13.97 -5.72
N ALA A 27 11.60 14.11 -4.90
CA ALA A 27 11.11 15.42 -4.47
C ALA A 27 12.13 16.20 -3.63
N ILE A 28 12.85 15.54 -2.72
CA ILE A 28 13.93 16.19 -1.94
C ILE A 28 15.08 16.62 -2.85
N LYS A 29 15.53 15.76 -3.76
CA LYS A 29 16.62 16.08 -4.72
C LYS A 29 16.23 17.21 -5.66
N HIS A 30 14.96 17.28 -6.07
CA HIS A 30 14.44 18.39 -6.86
C HIS A 30 14.55 19.73 -6.12
N LEU A 31 14.27 19.75 -4.83
CA LEU A 31 14.36 20.96 -3.99
C LEU A 31 15.79 21.28 -3.55
N ASN A 32 16.63 20.27 -3.35
CA ASN A 32 18.03 20.42 -2.94
C ASN A 32 18.89 19.28 -3.53
N PRO A 33 19.49 19.50 -4.72
CA PRO A 33 20.31 18.50 -5.41
C PRO A 33 21.58 18.06 -4.63
N ASN A 34 22.01 18.83 -3.64
CA ASN A 34 23.23 18.54 -2.88
C ASN A 34 23.03 17.49 -1.78
N ILE A 35 21.78 17.04 -1.55
CA ILE A 35 21.48 16.00 -0.58
C ILE A 35 21.78 14.62 -1.18
N THR A 36 22.52 13.82 -0.41
CA THR A 36 22.82 12.45 -0.75
C THR A 36 22.05 11.48 0.15
N PHE A 37 21.73 10.30 -0.40
CA PHE A 37 20.93 9.31 0.31
C PHE A 37 21.64 7.96 0.35
N SER A 38 21.50 7.27 1.48
CA SER A 38 21.77 5.84 1.61
C SER A 38 20.73 5.17 2.53
N GLY A 39 20.65 3.84 2.53
CA GLY A 39 19.72 3.19 3.42
C GLY A 39 19.37 1.75 3.08
N LEU A 40 18.20 1.34 3.55
CA LEU A 40 17.59 0.03 3.26
C LEU A 40 16.26 0.27 2.52
N GLY A 41 16.05 -0.44 1.44
CA GLY A 41 14.84 -0.31 0.61
C GLY A 41 14.85 -1.33 -0.51
N GLY A 42 14.22 -1.01 -1.62
CA GLY A 42 14.14 -1.84 -2.80
C GLY A 42 14.62 -1.15 -4.07
N GLU A 43 14.23 -1.71 -5.19
CA GLU A 43 14.69 -1.30 -6.51
C GLU A 43 14.26 0.13 -6.88
N GLN A 44 13.10 0.58 -6.41
CA GLN A 44 12.61 1.94 -6.72
C GLN A 44 13.44 3.02 -6.03
N MET A 45 13.78 2.83 -4.75
CA MET A 45 14.72 3.72 -4.06
C MET A 45 16.10 3.72 -4.72
N ALA A 46 16.61 2.55 -5.16
CA ALA A 46 17.85 2.47 -5.89
C ALA A 46 17.81 3.28 -7.20
N SER A 47 16.72 3.16 -7.96
CA SER A 47 16.49 3.91 -9.21
C SER A 47 16.42 5.42 -8.99
N SER A 48 15.88 5.88 -7.85
CA SER A 48 15.91 7.29 -7.42
C SER A 48 17.28 7.73 -6.87
N GLY A 49 18.31 6.86 -6.97
CA GLY A 49 19.71 7.17 -6.62
C GLY A 49 19.99 7.15 -5.12
N VAL A 50 19.31 6.30 -4.36
CA VAL A 50 19.67 5.95 -3.00
C VAL A 50 20.74 4.85 -3.03
N LYS A 51 21.85 5.05 -2.31
CA LYS A 51 22.87 4.00 -2.13
C LYS A 51 22.33 2.96 -1.15
N LEU A 52 21.79 1.87 -1.66
CA LEU A 52 21.28 0.79 -0.81
C LEU A 52 22.42 -0.02 -0.18
N TYR A 53 22.27 -0.31 1.11
CA TYR A 53 23.11 -1.26 1.83
C TYR A 53 22.57 -2.69 1.74
N ALA A 54 21.26 -2.84 1.64
CA ALA A 54 20.58 -4.10 1.38
C ALA A 54 19.15 -3.86 0.88
N ASP A 55 18.59 -4.86 0.18
CA ASP A 55 17.18 -4.87 -0.22
C ASP A 55 16.32 -5.45 0.92
N LEU A 56 15.79 -4.54 1.75
CA LEU A 56 14.93 -4.92 2.87
C LEU A 56 13.56 -5.43 2.41
N THR A 57 13.10 -5.01 1.22
CA THR A 57 11.77 -5.40 0.70
C THR A 57 11.69 -6.90 0.41
N LYS A 58 12.78 -7.51 -0.06
CA LYS A 58 12.85 -8.96 -0.30
C LYS A 58 12.79 -9.78 1.00
N ILE A 59 13.38 -9.24 2.08
CA ILE A 59 13.45 -9.91 3.38
C ILE A 59 12.12 -9.72 4.14
N ALA A 60 11.47 -8.57 4.01
CA ALA A 60 10.23 -8.24 4.72
C ALA A 60 8.97 -8.94 4.17
N VAL A 61 9.00 -9.48 2.95
CA VAL A 61 7.91 -10.31 2.36
C VAL A 61 7.64 -11.58 3.20
N ILE A 62 8.55 -11.93 4.08
CA ILE A 62 8.52 -13.11 4.95
C ILE A 62 7.57 -12.82 6.13
N GLY A 63 6.53 -13.66 6.30
CA GLY A 63 5.52 -13.47 7.36
C GLY A 63 6.07 -13.62 8.79
N PHE A 64 5.22 -13.26 9.78
CA PHE A 64 5.61 -13.14 11.20
C PHE A 64 6.38 -14.35 11.77
N ILE A 65 6.08 -15.58 11.35
CA ILE A 65 6.77 -16.80 11.79
C ILE A 65 8.16 -16.91 11.17
N GLU A 66 8.31 -16.46 9.93
CA GLU A 66 9.59 -16.50 9.21
C GLU A 66 10.52 -15.34 9.66
N VAL A 67 10.00 -14.25 10.20
CA VAL A 67 10.80 -13.19 10.86
C VAL A 67 11.65 -13.79 11.99
N LEU A 68 11.14 -14.79 12.71
CA LEU A 68 11.91 -15.50 13.74
C LEU A 68 13.10 -16.28 13.15
N LYS A 69 12.96 -16.86 11.97
CA LYS A 69 14.04 -17.58 11.28
C LYS A 69 15.12 -16.65 10.75
N HIS A 70 14.75 -15.44 10.33
CA HIS A 70 15.65 -14.41 9.78
C HIS A 70 16.04 -13.35 10.82
N TYR A 71 15.77 -13.57 12.11
CA TYR A 71 16.06 -12.59 13.16
C TYR A 71 17.51 -12.09 13.16
N SER A 72 18.48 -12.99 12.94
CA SER A 72 19.89 -12.64 12.86
C SER A 72 20.19 -11.69 11.68
N GLU A 73 19.52 -11.87 10.55
CA GLU A 73 19.66 -11.03 9.37
C GLU A 73 19.05 -9.63 9.62
N PHE A 74 17.84 -9.58 10.16
CA PHE A 74 17.22 -8.33 10.59
C PHE A 74 18.09 -7.58 11.60
N LYS A 75 18.70 -8.29 12.56
CA LYS A 75 19.61 -7.68 13.55
C LYS A 75 20.85 -7.11 12.87
N LYS A 76 21.48 -7.82 11.92
CA LYS A 76 22.63 -7.31 11.15
C LYS A 76 22.28 -6.02 10.41
N LEU A 77 21.13 -5.96 9.73
CA LEU A 77 20.68 -4.76 9.01
C LEU A 77 20.38 -3.61 9.97
N PHE A 78 19.81 -3.92 11.12
CA PHE A 78 19.55 -2.95 12.17
C PHE A 78 20.85 -2.30 12.68
N ASP A 79 21.83 -3.13 13.03
CA ASP A 79 23.15 -2.66 13.53
C ASP A 79 23.90 -1.92 12.42
N LEU A 80 23.80 -2.37 11.18
CA LEU A 80 24.38 -1.71 10.01
C LEU A 80 23.89 -0.26 9.87
N ILE A 81 22.59 -0.02 9.97
CA ILE A 81 22.04 1.35 9.88
C ILE A 81 22.57 2.23 11.01
N LEU A 82 22.69 1.72 12.24
CA LEU A 82 23.24 2.50 13.37
C LEU A 82 24.69 2.88 13.13
N ILE A 83 25.50 1.95 12.60
CA ILE A 83 26.90 2.21 12.23
C ILE A 83 26.97 3.25 11.11
N LYS A 84 26.21 3.05 10.04
CA LYS A 84 26.22 3.96 8.88
C LYS A 84 25.71 5.35 9.22
N ALA A 85 24.76 5.49 10.13
CA ALA A 85 24.26 6.78 10.57
C ALA A 85 25.36 7.61 11.26
N ARG A 86 26.28 6.96 11.98
CA ARG A 86 27.48 7.62 12.56
C ARG A 86 28.54 7.90 11.52
N GLU A 87 28.91 6.89 10.72
CA GLU A 87 30.00 7.01 9.74
C GLU A 87 29.73 8.09 8.69
N THR A 88 28.49 8.26 8.28
CA THR A 88 28.09 9.26 7.28
C THR A 88 27.75 10.62 7.88
N ASN A 89 27.82 10.75 9.23
CA ASN A 89 27.33 11.93 9.93
C ASN A 89 25.95 12.37 9.45
N ALA A 90 25.01 11.40 9.39
CA ALA A 90 23.67 11.62 8.83
C ALA A 90 22.92 12.72 9.58
N LYS A 91 22.44 13.73 8.88
CA LYS A 91 21.66 14.85 9.45
C LYS A 91 20.33 14.39 10.03
N ALA A 92 19.72 13.35 9.42
CA ALA A 92 18.52 12.68 9.91
C ALA A 92 18.39 11.27 9.31
N VAL A 93 17.58 10.44 9.97
CA VAL A 93 17.12 9.15 9.43
C VAL A 93 15.63 9.23 9.18
N ILE A 94 15.23 8.98 7.93
CA ILE A 94 13.83 8.93 7.48
C ILE A 94 13.37 7.47 7.55
N LEU A 95 12.37 7.21 8.36
CA LEU A 95 11.76 5.89 8.55
C LEU A 95 10.41 5.87 7.84
N VAL A 96 10.25 4.96 6.86
CA VAL A 96 9.05 4.88 6.04
C VAL A 96 8.23 3.66 6.45
N ASP A 97 7.03 3.89 7.00
CA ASP A 97 6.14 2.81 7.46
C ASP A 97 6.88 1.74 8.30
N TYR A 98 6.58 0.44 8.09
CA TYR A 98 7.26 -0.75 8.65
C TYR A 98 7.55 -0.68 10.16
N PRO A 99 6.52 -0.50 11.01
CA PRO A 99 6.66 -0.10 12.41
C PRO A 99 7.38 -1.12 13.30
N GLY A 100 7.33 -2.40 12.94
CA GLY A 100 7.98 -3.46 13.71
C GLY A 100 9.49 -3.32 13.80
N PHE A 101 10.12 -2.85 12.73
CA PHE A 101 11.55 -2.57 12.63
C PHE A 101 11.84 -1.11 12.96
N ASN A 102 11.15 -0.21 12.29
CA ASN A 102 11.44 1.23 12.31
C ASN A 102 11.28 1.88 13.70
N LEU A 103 10.27 1.51 14.49
CA LEU A 103 10.13 2.08 15.85
C LEU A 103 11.23 1.61 16.81
N LYS A 104 11.74 0.37 16.64
CA LYS A 104 12.90 -0.10 17.42
C LYS A 104 14.17 0.65 17.00
N LEU A 105 14.34 0.89 15.69
CA LEU A 105 15.46 1.64 15.15
C LEU A 105 15.42 3.10 15.63
N ALA A 106 14.25 3.76 15.55
CA ALA A 106 14.02 5.10 16.07
C ALA A 106 14.49 5.27 17.51
N LYS A 107 14.13 4.30 18.39
CA LYS A 107 14.56 4.33 19.81
C LYS A 107 16.08 4.33 20.00
N LYS A 108 16.82 3.63 19.12
CA LYS A 108 18.29 3.60 19.21
C LYS A 108 18.91 4.87 18.60
N LEU A 109 18.40 5.31 17.44
CA LEU A 109 18.84 6.55 16.78
C LEU A 109 18.66 7.77 17.70
N LYS A 110 17.51 7.87 18.37
CA LYS A 110 17.24 8.94 19.33
C LYS A 110 18.23 8.96 20.49
N LYS A 111 18.61 7.78 21.03
CA LYS A 111 19.66 7.66 22.06
C LYS A 111 21.05 8.07 21.56
N MET A 112 21.27 8.02 20.25
CA MET A 112 22.51 8.46 19.63
C MET A 112 22.51 9.96 19.27
N GLY A 113 21.44 10.69 19.58
CA GLY A 113 21.26 12.10 19.22
C GLY A 113 20.95 12.35 17.75
N ILE A 114 20.60 11.31 16.98
CA ILE A 114 20.30 11.43 15.57
C ILE A 114 18.83 11.77 15.38
N LYS A 115 18.53 12.78 14.56
CA LYS A 115 17.16 13.20 14.26
C LYS A 115 16.41 12.10 13.53
N VAL A 116 15.20 11.79 14.00
CA VAL A 116 14.32 10.76 13.44
C VAL A 116 13.08 11.41 12.81
N ILE A 117 12.91 11.20 11.52
CA ILE A 117 11.71 11.63 10.78
C ILE A 117 10.95 10.38 10.41
N TYR A 118 9.66 10.33 10.72
CA TYR A 118 8.82 9.19 10.38
C TYR A 118 7.84 9.61 9.28
N TYR A 119 7.97 9.02 8.11
CA TYR A 119 7.10 9.24 6.95
C TYR A 119 6.20 8.03 6.76
N ILE A 120 4.91 8.26 6.61
CA ILE A 120 3.84 7.25 6.61
C ILE A 120 3.69 6.60 7.99
N SER A 121 2.81 7.18 8.77
CA SER A 121 2.55 6.81 10.15
C SER A 121 2.15 5.33 10.29
N PRO A 122 2.60 4.66 11.35
CA PRO A 122 2.06 3.35 11.67
C PRO A 122 0.56 3.43 11.96
N GLN A 123 -0.20 2.45 11.51
CA GLN A 123 -1.66 2.38 11.74
C GLN A 123 -2.00 2.06 13.21
N VAL A 124 -1.40 2.78 14.16
CA VAL A 124 -1.59 2.56 15.61
C VAL A 124 -3.03 2.85 16.05
N TRP A 125 -3.73 3.71 15.33
CA TRP A 125 -5.14 4.03 15.52
C TRP A 125 -6.05 2.81 15.31
N ALA A 126 -5.62 1.82 14.51
CA ALA A 126 -6.39 0.63 14.21
C ALA A 126 -6.33 -0.43 15.32
N TRP A 127 -5.20 -0.55 16.05
CA TRP A 127 -5.00 -1.70 16.95
C TRP A 127 -4.12 -1.46 18.17
N ASN A 128 -3.28 -0.42 18.21
CA ASN A 128 -2.35 -0.21 19.34
C ASN A 128 -2.06 1.26 19.63
N GLU A 129 -3.06 1.98 20.10
CA GLU A 129 -2.94 3.40 20.44
C GLU A 129 -1.87 3.69 21.49
N LYS A 130 -1.54 2.72 22.39
CA LYS A 130 -0.49 2.88 23.40
C LYS A 130 0.88 3.16 22.79
N ARG A 131 1.11 2.77 21.52
CA ARG A 131 2.37 3.07 20.81
C ARG A 131 2.58 4.57 20.54
N VAL A 132 1.56 5.39 20.62
CA VAL A 132 1.70 6.85 20.46
C VAL A 132 2.68 7.42 21.48
N GLU A 133 2.67 6.93 22.72
CA GLU A 133 3.63 7.39 23.74
C GLU A 133 5.09 7.04 23.37
N LEU A 134 5.31 5.86 22.79
CA LEU A 134 6.63 5.51 22.25
C LEU A 134 7.02 6.47 21.12
N ILE A 135 6.11 6.70 20.19
CA ILE A 135 6.35 7.58 19.02
C ILE A 135 6.74 8.97 19.46
N LYS A 136 6.01 9.57 20.41
CA LYS A 136 6.33 10.90 20.98
C LYS A 136 7.77 11.00 21.50
N ASN A 137 8.27 9.92 22.10
CA ASN A 137 9.58 9.92 22.73
C ASN A 137 10.74 9.66 21.76
N VAL A 138 10.45 9.08 20.56
CA VAL A 138 11.51 8.59 19.66
C VAL A 138 11.46 9.19 18.23
N VAL A 139 10.41 9.94 17.90
CA VAL A 139 10.26 10.58 16.59
C VAL A 139 10.27 12.09 16.76
N ASP A 140 11.12 12.78 16.03
CA ASP A 140 11.24 14.25 16.06
C ASP A 140 10.22 14.93 15.14
N LYS A 141 9.90 14.29 14.02
CA LYS A 141 8.87 14.76 13.08
C LYS A 141 8.10 13.57 12.51
N MET A 142 6.76 13.62 12.64
CA MET A 142 5.85 12.64 12.08
C MET A 142 5.10 13.27 10.91
N ILE A 143 5.12 12.57 9.74
CA ILE A 143 4.41 12.96 8.54
C ILE A 143 3.36 11.88 8.22
N VAL A 144 2.10 12.30 8.13
CA VAL A 144 0.94 11.43 7.95
C VAL A 144 0.28 11.64 6.59
N LEU A 145 -0.37 10.59 6.07
CA LEU A 145 -1.00 10.59 4.75
C LEU A 145 -2.49 10.88 4.77
N PHE A 146 -3.15 10.67 5.93
CA PHE A 146 -4.59 10.87 6.07
C PHE A 146 -4.90 12.00 7.07
N GLU A 147 -5.90 12.80 6.76
CA GLU A 147 -6.30 13.92 7.61
C GLU A 147 -6.82 13.43 8.98
N PHE A 148 -7.54 12.30 9.02
CA PHE A 148 -8.01 11.73 10.28
C PHE A 148 -6.87 11.30 11.21
N GLU A 149 -5.69 10.97 10.68
CA GLU A 149 -4.50 10.67 11.48
C GLU A 149 -4.00 11.92 12.22
N LYS A 150 -4.05 13.09 11.56
CA LYS A 150 -3.71 14.37 12.21
C LYS A 150 -4.60 14.62 13.41
N GLU A 151 -5.91 14.44 13.27
CA GLU A 151 -6.86 14.58 14.37
C GLU A 151 -6.62 13.55 15.48
N PHE A 152 -6.36 12.28 15.09
CA PHE A 152 -6.06 11.21 16.04
C PHE A 152 -4.83 11.52 16.89
N TYR A 153 -3.72 11.93 16.27
CA TYR A 153 -2.48 12.25 16.99
C TYR A 153 -2.61 13.53 17.81
N ALA A 154 -3.31 14.55 17.32
CA ALA A 154 -3.58 15.77 18.08
C ALA A 154 -4.35 15.50 19.37
N LYS A 155 -5.37 14.64 19.34
CA LYS A 155 -6.10 14.18 20.55
C LYS A 155 -5.20 13.46 21.57
N LYS A 156 -4.07 12.93 21.13
CA LYS A 156 -3.06 12.27 21.99
C LYS A 156 -1.91 13.21 22.38
N GLY A 157 -1.97 14.49 21.99
CA GLY A 157 -0.93 15.48 22.29
C GLY A 157 0.36 15.28 21.49
N LEU A 158 0.28 14.76 20.27
CA LEU A 158 1.38 14.68 19.32
C LEU A 158 1.04 15.50 18.09
N ASP A 159 1.85 16.53 17.81
CA ASP A 159 1.72 17.31 16.58
C ASP A 159 2.33 16.52 15.41
N VAL A 160 1.57 16.44 14.29
CA VAL A 160 1.97 15.73 13.09
C VAL A 160 1.63 16.55 11.86
N VAL A 161 2.38 16.33 10.78
CA VAL A 161 2.16 17.05 9.52
C VAL A 161 1.39 16.18 8.55
N TYR A 162 0.20 16.62 8.15
CA TYR A 162 -0.56 16.00 7.08
C TYR A 162 -0.11 16.52 5.72
N VAL A 163 0.21 15.62 4.79
CA VAL A 163 0.71 15.97 3.46
C VAL A 163 -0.17 15.46 2.31
N GLY A 164 -1.20 14.67 2.59
CA GLY A 164 -1.97 13.93 1.60
C GLY A 164 -1.31 12.62 1.18
N HIS A 165 -1.99 11.87 0.34
CA HIS A 165 -1.54 10.54 -0.06
C HIS A 165 -0.84 10.56 -1.43
N PRO A 166 0.39 10.02 -1.55
CA PRO A 166 1.14 10.00 -2.82
C PRO A 166 0.42 9.30 -3.97
N LEU A 167 -0.46 8.34 -3.67
CA LEU A 167 -1.26 7.66 -4.70
C LEU A 167 -2.05 8.62 -5.61
N VAL A 168 -2.41 9.81 -5.14
CA VAL A 168 -3.12 10.81 -5.97
C VAL A 168 -2.24 11.27 -7.15
N ASP A 169 -0.93 11.27 -6.96
CA ASP A 169 0.05 11.59 -8.00
C ASP A 169 0.42 10.37 -8.85
N GLU A 170 0.49 9.18 -8.22
CA GLU A 170 1.01 7.94 -8.79
C GLU A 170 -0.04 7.19 -9.62
N ALA A 171 -1.30 7.14 -9.15
CA ALA A 171 -2.37 6.34 -9.75
C ALA A 171 -2.91 6.98 -11.03
N LYS A 172 -2.15 6.85 -12.12
CA LYS A 172 -2.49 7.34 -13.45
C LYS A 172 -2.45 6.18 -14.44
N ALA A 173 -3.50 6.03 -15.23
CA ALA A 173 -3.48 5.12 -16.36
C ALA A 173 -2.67 5.76 -17.50
N ASN A 174 -1.77 4.98 -18.09
CA ASN A 174 -1.00 5.38 -19.27
C ASN A 174 -1.73 5.01 -20.57
N GLU A 175 -2.62 4.01 -20.50
CA GLU A 175 -3.35 3.48 -21.64
C GLU A 175 -4.85 3.71 -21.51
N THR A 176 -5.51 3.83 -22.65
CA THR A 176 -6.96 3.89 -22.73
C THR A 176 -7.59 2.51 -22.50
N ARG A 177 -8.90 2.49 -22.16
CA ARG A 177 -9.67 1.24 -22.08
C ARG A 177 -9.55 0.44 -23.39
N ASP A 178 -9.69 1.09 -24.53
CA ASP A 178 -9.70 0.46 -25.84
C ASP A 178 -8.36 -0.19 -26.19
N SER A 179 -7.24 0.46 -25.84
CA SER A 179 -5.89 -0.09 -26.00
C SER A 179 -5.70 -1.36 -25.16
N VAL A 180 -6.12 -1.33 -23.88
CA VAL A 180 -6.03 -2.50 -22.99
C VAL A 180 -6.91 -3.66 -23.49
N MET A 181 -8.13 -3.39 -23.98
CA MET A 181 -9.02 -4.42 -24.50
C MET A 181 -8.43 -5.09 -25.74
N GLU A 182 -7.87 -4.30 -26.66
CA GLU A 182 -7.24 -4.80 -27.87
C GLU A 182 -6.01 -5.68 -27.59
N GLU A 183 -5.11 -5.20 -26.72
CA GLU A 183 -3.91 -5.94 -26.31
C GLU A 183 -4.25 -7.28 -25.64
N THR A 184 -5.25 -7.27 -24.75
CA THR A 184 -5.65 -8.46 -24.00
C THR A 184 -6.59 -9.40 -24.75
N GLY A 185 -7.12 -8.95 -25.89
CA GLY A 185 -8.14 -9.68 -26.67
C GLY A 185 -9.48 -9.75 -25.94
N LEU A 186 -9.81 -8.74 -25.12
CA LEU A 186 -11.11 -8.57 -24.49
C LEU A 186 -12.05 -7.76 -25.39
N GLU A 187 -13.35 -8.00 -25.28
CA GLU A 187 -14.37 -7.33 -26.09
C GLU A 187 -14.72 -5.96 -25.51
N LYS A 188 -14.68 -4.90 -26.34
CA LYS A 188 -14.97 -3.52 -25.91
C LYS A 188 -16.42 -3.32 -25.40
N SER A 189 -17.35 -4.12 -25.94
CA SER A 189 -18.78 -4.07 -25.61
C SER A 189 -19.15 -4.74 -24.29
N LYS A 190 -18.33 -5.66 -23.79
CA LYS A 190 -18.60 -6.42 -22.56
C LYS A 190 -18.12 -5.69 -21.31
N LYS A 191 -18.80 -5.97 -20.20
CA LYS A 191 -18.37 -5.48 -18.88
C LYS A 191 -17.17 -6.28 -18.38
N THR A 192 -16.12 -5.59 -17.96
CA THR A 192 -14.88 -6.19 -17.48
C THR A 192 -14.80 -6.13 -15.95
N ILE A 193 -14.59 -7.28 -15.31
CA ILE A 193 -14.31 -7.40 -13.89
C ILE A 193 -12.81 -7.64 -13.71
N ALA A 194 -12.12 -6.70 -13.07
CA ALA A 194 -10.72 -6.87 -12.72
C ALA A 194 -10.57 -7.63 -11.39
N LEU A 195 -9.60 -8.54 -11.32
CA LEU A 195 -9.19 -9.26 -10.13
C LEU A 195 -7.82 -8.75 -9.68
N LEU A 196 -7.76 -8.18 -8.46
CA LEU A 196 -6.55 -7.72 -7.80
C LEU A 196 -6.27 -8.62 -6.59
N PRO A 197 -5.68 -9.80 -6.79
CA PRO A 197 -5.55 -10.80 -5.71
C PRO A 197 -4.43 -10.52 -4.72
N GLY A 198 -3.72 -9.40 -4.87
CA GLY A 198 -2.62 -8.96 -4.02
C GLY A 198 -1.25 -9.05 -4.68
N SER A 199 -0.24 -8.59 -3.96
CA SER A 199 1.16 -8.53 -4.41
C SER A 199 2.08 -9.52 -3.68
N ARG A 200 1.56 -10.30 -2.71
CA ARG A 200 2.33 -11.26 -1.93
C ARG A 200 1.90 -12.69 -2.25
N GLN A 201 2.85 -13.60 -2.34
CA GLN A 201 2.60 -15.02 -2.63
C GLN A 201 1.51 -15.64 -1.71
N LYS A 202 1.52 -15.31 -0.42
CA LYS A 202 0.51 -15.79 0.55
C LYS A 202 -0.90 -15.24 0.29
N GLU A 203 -1.00 -14.01 -0.21
CA GLU A 203 -2.27 -13.40 -0.63
C GLU A 203 -2.81 -14.15 -1.84
N ILE A 204 -2.01 -14.30 -2.89
CA ILE A 204 -2.39 -15.03 -4.10
C ILE A 204 -2.90 -16.43 -3.77
N THR A 205 -2.14 -17.19 -2.99
CA THR A 205 -2.51 -18.57 -2.62
C THR A 205 -3.86 -18.66 -1.91
N ARG A 206 -4.25 -17.64 -1.15
CA ARG A 206 -5.49 -17.63 -0.38
C ARG A 206 -6.67 -16.99 -1.09
N LEU A 207 -6.42 -15.93 -1.87
CA LEU A 207 -7.48 -15.10 -2.44
C LEU A 207 -7.78 -15.45 -3.90
N LEU A 208 -6.76 -15.74 -4.71
CA LEU A 208 -6.97 -16.02 -6.13
C LEU A 208 -7.93 -17.20 -6.39
N PRO A 209 -7.85 -18.34 -5.68
CA PRO A 209 -8.80 -19.44 -5.90
C PRO A 209 -10.26 -19.04 -5.69
N VAL A 210 -10.57 -18.31 -4.62
CA VAL A 210 -11.94 -17.88 -4.35
C VAL A 210 -12.41 -16.80 -5.33
N MET A 211 -11.52 -15.91 -5.75
CA MET A 211 -11.82 -14.90 -6.78
C MET A 211 -12.10 -15.55 -8.14
N ILE A 212 -11.33 -16.55 -8.56
CA ILE A 212 -11.54 -17.29 -9.82
C ILE A 212 -12.87 -18.06 -9.76
N ASN A 213 -13.17 -18.74 -8.65
CA ASN A 213 -14.43 -19.46 -8.51
C ASN A 213 -15.62 -18.49 -8.55
N ALA A 214 -15.52 -17.32 -7.90
CA ALA A 214 -16.52 -16.28 -8.00
C ALA A 214 -16.67 -15.77 -9.45
N ALA A 215 -15.56 -15.55 -10.16
CA ALA A 215 -15.56 -15.13 -11.57
C ALA A 215 -16.23 -16.16 -12.49
N LYS A 216 -15.95 -17.47 -12.30
CA LYS A 216 -16.61 -18.55 -13.04
C LYS A 216 -18.12 -18.57 -12.78
N ASN A 217 -18.53 -18.42 -11.54
CA ASN A 217 -19.95 -18.40 -11.16
C ASN A 217 -20.67 -17.15 -11.71
N LEU A 218 -20.01 -15.99 -11.73
CA LEU A 218 -20.50 -14.77 -12.37
C LEU A 218 -20.67 -14.96 -13.88
N TYR A 219 -19.71 -15.58 -14.55
CA TYR A 219 -19.77 -15.87 -15.99
C TYR A 219 -20.89 -16.83 -16.35
N GLN A 220 -21.12 -17.88 -15.54
CA GLN A 220 -22.25 -18.81 -15.74
C GLN A 220 -23.60 -18.09 -15.66
N LYS A 221 -23.72 -17.06 -14.81
CA LYS A 221 -24.95 -16.27 -14.64
C LYS A 221 -25.10 -15.18 -15.71
N ASN A 222 -24.01 -14.65 -16.23
CA ASN A 222 -24.02 -13.62 -17.25
C ASN A 222 -22.76 -13.74 -18.14
N GLN A 223 -22.94 -14.22 -19.38
CA GLN A 223 -21.86 -14.41 -20.36
C GLN A 223 -21.40 -13.09 -21.00
N ASP A 224 -22.07 -11.96 -20.73
CA ASP A 224 -21.60 -10.62 -21.13
C ASP A 224 -20.55 -10.04 -20.17
N LEU A 225 -20.15 -10.83 -19.17
CA LEU A 225 -19.02 -10.50 -18.31
C LEU A 225 -17.71 -11.09 -18.85
N GLN A 226 -16.64 -10.36 -18.69
CA GLN A 226 -15.28 -10.82 -18.97
C GLN A 226 -14.34 -10.45 -17.82
N PHE A 227 -13.17 -11.11 -17.74
CA PHE A 227 -12.35 -11.05 -16.56
C PHE A 227 -10.89 -10.74 -16.90
N LEU A 228 -10.26 -9.91 -16.04
CA LEU A 228 -8.88 -9.48 -16.19
C LEU A 228 -8.15 -9.60 -14.85
N ILE A 229 -7.11 -10.44 -14.76
CA ILE A 229 -6.23 -10.47 -13.58
C ILE A 229 -5.16 -9.40 -13.73
N LEU A 230 -5.04 -8.54 -12.73
CA LEU A 230 -3.97 -7.55 -12.64
C LEU A 230 -2.84 -8.14 -11.80
N LYS A 231 -1.79 -8.61 -12.50
CA LYS A 231 -0.66 -9.28 -11.87
C LYS A 231 0.41 -8.27 -11.47
N ALA A 232 0.78 -8.26 -10.19
CA ALA A 232 1.92 -7.48 -9.69
C ALA A 232 3.25 -8.09 -10.14
N SER A 233 4.30 -7.26 -10.29
CA SER A 233 5.65 -7.67 -10.69
C SER A 233 6.28 -8.70 -9.75
N THR A 234 5.90 -8.68 -8.49
CA THR A 234 6.39 -9.58 -7.45
C THR A 234 5.87 -11.02 -7.57
N ILE A 235 4.88 -11.25 -8.45
CA ILE A 235 4.20 -12.55 -8.60
C ILE A 235 4.67 -13.27 -9.85
N SER A 236 5.11 -14.52 -9.69
CA SER A 236 5.54 -15.36 -10.82
C SER A 236 4.35 -15.94 -11.59
N ASP A 237 4.52 -16.11 -12.90
CA ASP A 237 3.52 -16.74 -13.76
C ASP A 237 3.22 -18.18 -13.34
N ASN A 238 4.25 -18.92 -12.89
CA ASN A 238 4.09 -20.28 -12.38
C ASN A 238 3.12 -20.38 -11.20
N LEU A 239 3.06 -19.34 -10.35
CA LEU A 239 2.13 -19.32 -9.23
C LEU A 239 0.70 -19.08 -9.71
N LEU A 240 0.48 -18.16 -10.65
CA LEU A 240 -0.85 -17.89 -11.19
C LEU A 240 -1.39 -19.07 -12.00
N ASN A 241 -0.56 -19.68 -12.85
CA ASN A 241 -0.94 -20.77 -13.73
C ASN A 241 -1.44 -22.03 -12.99
N LYS A 242 -1.09 -22.17 -11.70
CA LYS A 242 -1.65 -23.26 -10.86
C LYS A 242 -3.16 -23.16 -10.64
N TYR A 243 -3.72 -21.96 -10.77
CA TYR A 243 -5.14 -21.68 -10.48
C TYR A 243 -5.95 -21.40 -11.72
N LEU A 244 -5.30 -21.17 -12.87
CA LEU A 244 -5.97 -20.88 -14.14
C LEU A 244 -6.32 -22.18 -14.85
N SER A 245 -7.54 -22.25 -15.41
CA SER A 245 -7.94 -23.30 -16.33
C SER A 245 -8.01 -22.74 -17.76
N LYS A 246 -7.65 -23.56 -18.74
CA LYS A 246 -7.68 -23.16 -20.16
C LYS A 246 -9.10 -22.85 -20.67
N ASP A 247 -10.11 -23.42 -20.03
CA ASP A 247 -11.51 -23.35 -20.49
C ASP A 247 -12.27 -22.11 -19.95
N PHE A 248 -11.61 -21.26 -19.14
CA PHE A 248 -12.24 -20.07 -18.59
C PHE A 248 -11.64 -18.79 -19.20
N PRO A 249 -12.46 -17.91 -19.81
CA PRO A 249 -11.98 -16.72 -20.52
C PRO A 249 -11.53 -15.61 -19.56
N ILE A 250 -10.39 -15.81 -18.94
CA ILE A 250 -9.74 -14.81 -18.09
C ILE A 250 -8.42 -14.41 -18.71
N LYS A 251 -8.15 -13.12 -18.77
CA LYS A 251 -6.91 -12.56 -19.31
C LYS A 251 -6.03 -12.07 -18.17
N ILE A 252 -4.74 -11.88 -18.44
CA ILE A 252 -3.76 -11.37 -17.47
C ILE A 252 -3.12 -10.11 -18.04
N LEU A 253 -3.08 -9.04 -17.23
CA LEU A 253 -2.31 -7.83 -17.50
C LEU A 253 -1.16 -7.75 -16.49
N ASN A 254 0.07 -7.70 -17.00
CA ASN A 254 1.27 -7.72 -16.17
C ASN A 254 1.75 -6.31 -15.84
N ASN A 255 2.00 -6.03 -14.55
CA ASN A 255 2.66 -4.80 -14.07
C ASN A 255 2.02 -3.47 -14.48
N ARG A 256 0.75 -3.50 -14.87
CA ARG A 256 0.00 -2.33 -15.34
C ARG A 256 -1.36 -2.25 -14.65
N SER A 257 -1.31 -2.26 -13.29
CA SER A 257 -2.54 -2.28 -12.49
C SER A 257 -3.44 -1.08 -12.76
N TYR A 258 -2.88 0.12 -12.91
CA TYR A 258 -3.66 1.33 -13.15
C TYR A 258 -4.38 1.32 -14.50
N ASP A 259 -3.72 0.83 -15.56
CA ASP A 259 -4.34 0.66 -16.87
C ASP A 259 -5.50 -0.35 -16.80
N GLY A 260 -5.27 -1.49 -16.13
CA GLY A 260 -6.29 -2.52 -15.97
C GLY A 260 -7.46 -2.09 -15.08
N ILE A 261 -7.22 -1.34 -14.00
CA ILE A 261 -8.29 -0.75 -13.19
C ILE A 261 -9.08 0.25 -14.04
N ASN A 262 -8.40 1.13 -14.77
CA ASN A 262 -9.05 2.11 -15.64
C ASN A 262 -9.92 1.45 -16.70
N ALA A 263 -9.45 0.35 -17.28
CA ALA A 263 -10.15 -0.41 -18.32
C ALA A 263 -11.33 -1.22 -17.79
N SER A 264 -11.41 -1.51 -16.47
CA SER A 264 -12.47 -2.33 -15.87
C SER A 264 -13.71 -1.53 -15.51
N ASP A 265 -14.83 -2.24 -15.31
CA ASP A 265 -16.10 -1.70 -14.87
C ASP A 265 -16.33 -1.98 -13.37
N PHE A 266 -15.69 -3.03 -12.85
CA PHE A 266 -15.81 -3.50 -11.48
C PHE A 266 -14.52 -4.20 -11.04
N CYS A 267 -14.23 -4.20 -9.72
CA CYS A 267 -13.03 -4.84 -9.21
C CYS A 267 -13.32 -5.80 -8.03
N LEU A 268 -12.69 -6.97 -8.06
CA LEU A 268 -12.54 -7.84 -6.90
C LEU A 268 -11.13 -7.59 -6.32
N VAL A 269 -11.03 -7.06 -5.11
CA VAL A 269 -9.78 -6.45 -4.63
C VAL A 269 -9.34 -7.06 -3.31
N ALA A 270 -8.09 -7.50 -3.20
CA ALA A 270 -7.46 -7.83 -1.93
C ALA A 270 -7.40 -6.58 -1.03
N SER A 271 -7.69 -6.74 0.26
CA SER A 271 -7.60 -5.63 1.21
C SER A 271 -6.17 -5.10 1.30
N GLY A 272 -6.01 -3.78 1.22
CA GLY A 272 -4.73 -3.07 1.26
C GLY A 272 -4.82 -1.76 0.49
N THR A 273 -3.67 -1.21 0.13
CA THR A 273 -3.53 0.04 -0.66
C THR A 273 -4.27 -0.04 -1.99
N ALA A 274 -4.36 -1.22 -2.62
CA ALA A 274 -5.08 -1.44 -3.86
C ALA A 274 -6.56 -0.98 -3.80
N THR A 275 -7.20 -0.98 -2.62
CA THR A 275 -8.56 -0.47 -2.46
C THR A 275 -8.65 1.04 -2.67
N LEU A 276 -7.61 1.79 -2.32
CA LEU A 276 -7.51 3.23 -2.59
C LEU A 276 -7.17 3.49 -4.07
N GLU A 277 -6.32 2.66 -4.67
CA GLU A 277 -6.02 2.73 -6.10
C GLU A 277 -7.31 2.59 -6.92
N VAL A 278 -8.13 1.58 -6.63
CA VAL A 278 -9.43 1.37 -7.29
C VAL A 278 -10.40 2.53 -7.02
N ALA A 279 -10.38 3.09 -5.81
CA ALA A 279 -11.22 4.25 -5.46
C ALA A 279 -10.84 5.51 -6.25
N ILE A 280 -9.54 5.75 -6.53
CA ILE A 280 -9.07 6.88 -7.34
C ILE A 280 -9.62 6.84 -8.77
N PHE A 281 -9.85 5.64 -9.30
CA PHE A 281 -10.47 5.44 -10.61
C PHE A 281 -12.00 5.34 -10.56
N ASP A 282 -12.63 5.64 -9.42
CA ASP A 282 -14.09 5.60 -9.20
C ASP A 282 -14.73 4.25 -9.60
N LYS A 283 -13.99 3.13 -9.44
CA LYS A 283 -14.50 1.80 -9.80
C LYS A 283 -15.18 1.13 -8.61
N PRO A 284 -16.45 0.71 -8.75
CA PRO A 284 -17.11 -0.11 -7.73
C PRO A 284 -16.33 -1.41 -7.50
N MET A 285 -16.33 -1.89 -6.25
CA MET A 285 -15.52 -3.04 -5.88
C MET A 285 -16.14 -3.86 -4.75
N VAL A 286 -15.67 -5.10 -4.63
CA VAL A 286 -15.78 -5.93 -3.42
C VAL A 286 -14.38 -6.12 -2.85
N VAL A 287 -14.19 -5.75 -1.58
CA VAL A 287 -12.95 -5.97 -0.85
C VAL A 287 -12.94 -7.38 -0.28
N ILE A 288 -11.86 -8.12 -0.51
CA ILE A 288 -11.73 -9.51 -0.09
C ILE A 288 -10.49 -9.65 0.80
N TYR A 289 -10.65 -10.27 1.96
CA TYR A 289 -9.53 -10.51 2.86
C TYR A 289 -9.62 -11.90 3.50
N LYS A 290 -8.50 -12.63 3.44
CA LYS A 290 -8.37 -13.95 4.05
C LYS A 290 -6.97 -14.17 4.59
N THR A 291 -6.87 -14.55 5.86
CA THR A 291 -5.59 -14.84 6.51
C THR A 291 -5.66 -16.20 7.23
N SER A 292 -4.60 -16.61 7.91
CA SER A 292 -4.67 -17.84 8.72
C SER A 292 -5.68 -17.65 9.86
N PHE A 293 -6.36 -18.74 10.26
CA PHE A 293 -7.37 -18.68 11.33
C PHE A 293 -6.79 -18.08 12.62
N LEU A 294 -5.58 -18.49 12.99
CA LEU A 294 -4.91 -18.01 14.19
C LEU A 294 -4.62 -16.50 14.10
N THR A 295 -4.10 -16.03 12.95
CA THR A 295 -3.86 -14.59 12.73
C THR A 295 -5.16 -13.80 12.79
N TRP A 296 -6.25 -14.32 12.20
CA TRP A 296 -7.55 -13.68 12.23
C TRP A 296 -8.14 -13.60 13.63
N ALA A 297 -8.06 -14.70 14.41
CA ALA A 297 -8.55 -14.73 15.79
C ALA A 297 -7.82 -13.70 16.67
N LEU A 298 -6.50 -13.61 16.55
CA LEU A 298 -5.69 -12.58 17.22
C LEU A 298 -6.05 -11.17 16.73
N ALA A 299 -6.18 -10.97 15.43
CA ALA A 299 -6.55 -9.68 14.85
C ALA A 299 -7.92 -9.21 15.34
N LYS A 300 -8.91 -10.10 15.44
CA LYS A 300 -10.25 -9.79 15.93
C LYS A 300 -10.26 -9.32 17.39
N LEU A 301 -9.31 -9.77 18.21
CA LEU A 301 -9.16 -9.30 19.60
C LEU A 301 -8.44 -7.94 19.69
N LEU A 302 -7.60 -7.60 18.73
CA LEU A 302 -6.73 -6.43 18.79
C LEU A 302 -7.25 -5.26 17.95
N ILE A 303 -7.91 -5.53 16.82
CA ILE A 303 -8.38 -4.51 15.89
C ILE A 303 -9.67 -3.87 16.43
N LYS A 304 -9.65 -2.55 16.55
CA LYS A 304 -10.75 -1.75 17.09
C LYS A 304 -11.61 -1.07 16.03
N ILE A 305 -11.16 -1.10 14.78
CA ILE A 305 -11.86 -0.47 13.67
C ILE A 305 -12.85 -1.44 13.01
N PRO A 306 -14.02 -0.95 12.54
CA PRO A 306 -15.05 -1.80 11.96
C PRO A 306 -14.78 -2.25 10.53
N TYR A 307 -13.77 -1.69 9.87
CA TYR A 307 -13.44 -1.91 8.45
C TYR A 307 -12.01 -2.40 8.28
N ILE A 308 -11.78 -3.23 7.25
CA ILE A 308 -10.45 -3.75 6.89
C ILE A 308 -9.92 -3.09 5.61
N GLY A 309 -10.79 -2.77 4.68
CA GLY A 309 -10.42 -2.07 3.45
C GLY A 309 -10.13 -0.60 3.72
N LEU A 310 -8.96 -0.12 3.30
CA LEU A 310 -8.58 1.29 3.49
C LEU A 310 -9.60 2.25 2.89
N VAL A 311 -10.28 1.89 1.82
CA VAL A 311 -11.37 2.68 1.22
C VAL A 311 -12.50 2.97 2.22
N ASN A 312 -12.94 1.98 3.01
CA ASN A 312 -13.97 2.15 4.02
C ASN A 312 -13.42 2.86 5.28
N VAL A 313 -12.15 2.59 5.61
CA VAL A 313 -11.46 3.27 6.73
C VAL A 313 -11.34 4.77 6.47
N VAL A 314 -10.87 5.17 5.29
CA VAL A 314 -10.74 6.58 4.91
C VAL A 314 -12.11 7.26 4.84
N ALA A 315 -13.12 6.55 4.34
CA ALA A 315 -14.50 7.03 4.31
C ALA A 315 -15.17 7.11 5.69
N GLN A 316 -14.61 6.46 6.72
CA GLN A 316 -15.21 6.27 8.04
C GLN A 316 -16.62 5.63 8.01
N LYS A 317 -16.96 4.98 6.91
CA LYS A 317 -18.22 4.27 6.68
C LYS A 317 -18.05 3.15 5.67
N LYS A 318 -19.02 2.22 5.63
CA LYS A 318 -19.05 1.15 4.62
C LYS A 318 -19.49 1.72 3.26
N VAL A 319 -18.54 2.09 2.43
CA VAL A 319 -18.78 2.52 1.03
C VAL A 319 -18.93 1.33 0.11
N VAL A 320 -18.08 0.32 0.31
CA VAL A 320 -18.08 -0.90 -0.49
C VAL A 320 -18.17 -2.14 0.40
N PRO A 321 -18.75 -3.26 -0.08
CA PRO A 321 -18.81 -4.47 0.70
C PRO A 321 -17.42 -5.07 0.95
N GLU A 322 -17.26 -5.68 2.13
CA GLU A 322 -16.09 -6.43 2.54
C GLU A 322 -16.48 -7.90 2.79
N CYS A 323 -15.81 -8.81 2.10
CA CYS A 323 -15.89 -10.25 2.31
C CYS A 323 -14.65 -10.70 3.07
N VAL A 324 -14.79 -10.89 4.39
CA VAL A 324 -13.67 -11.09 5.30
C VAL A 324 -13.71 -12.49 5.89
N GLN A 325 -12.59 -13.21 5.80
CA GLN A 325 -12.34 -14.50 6.42
C GLN A 325 -13.39 -15.55 6.09
N LEU A 326 -14.39 -15.77 6.96
CA LEU A 326 -15.47 -16.74 6.75
C LEU A 326 -16.47 -16.27 5.68
N ASP A 327 -16.64 -14.96 5.53
CA ASP A 327 -17.45 -14.34 4.47
C ASP A 327 -16.71 -14.25 3.12
N ALA A 328 -15.39 -14.51 3.10
CA ALA A 328 -14.62 -14.57 1.85
C ALA A 328 -14.91 -15.90 1.10
N THR A 329 -16.17 -16.07 0.71
CA THR A 329 -16.68 -17.21 -0.07
C THR A 329 -17.10 -16.75 -1.46
N GLU A 330 -17.05 -17.67 -2.45
CA GLU A 330 -17.50 -17.37 -3.81
C GLU A 330 -18.97 -16.88 -3.84
N ILE A 331 -19.84 -17.54 -3.06
CA ILE A 331 -21.28 -17.23 -3.00
C ILE A 331 -21.49 -15.78 -2.54
N LYS A 332 -20.81 -15.36 -1.47
CA LYS A 332 -20.93 -14.00 -0.93
C LYS A 332 -20.36 -12.97 -1.90
N ILE A 333 -19.18 -13.23 -2.48
CA ILE A 333 -18.56 -12.35 -3.47
C ILE A 333 -19.46 -12.17 -4.68
N VAL A 334 -20.03 -13.27 -5.21
CA VAL A 334 -20.98 -13.23 -6.34
C VAL A 334 -22.21 -12.42 -5.99
N SER A 335 -22.81 -12.67 -4.81
CA SER A 335 -24.02 -11.96 -4.35
C SER A 335 -23.77 -10.46 -4.25
N GLU A 336 -22.68 -10.02 -3.62
CA GLU A 336 -22.34 -8.59 -3.50
C GLU A 336 -22.04 -7.96 -4.87
N THR A 337 -21.33 -8.67 -5.74
CA THR A 337 -21.02 -8.19 -7.09
C THR A 337 -22.28 -7.98 -7.92
N ILE A 338 -23.17 -8.97 -7.96
CA ILE A 338 -24.44 -8.88 -8.70
C ILE A 338 -25.30 -7.75 -8.12
N SER A 339 -25.42 -7.67 -6.79
CA SER A 339 -26.19 -6.63 -6.10
C SER A 339 -25.76 -5.19 -6.47
N ILE A 340 -24.51 -4.99 -6.84
CA ILE A 340 -24.01 -3.68 -7.29
C ILE A 340 -24.20 -3.53 -8.80
N LEU A 341 -23.82 -4.54 -9.61
CA LEU A 341 -23.85 -4.45 -11.06
C LEU A 341 -25.27 -4.40 -11.65
N SER A 342 -26.26 -4.98 -10.95
CA SER A 342 -27.67 -5.00 -11.39
C SER A 342 -28.47 -3.78 -10.91
N ASP A 343 -27.91 -2.96 -10.01
CA ASP A 343 -28.57 -1.76 -9.47
C ASP A 343 -27.81 -0.48 -9.86
N PRO A 344 -28.27 0.25 -10.89
CA PRO A 344 -27.63 1.50 -11.32
C PRO A 344 -27.60 2.59 -10.24
N ILE A 345 -28.62 2.64 -9.38
CA ILE A 345 -28.71 3.63 -8.29
C ILE A 345 -27.61 3.34 -7.26
N LYS A 346 -27.50 2.08 -6.83
CA LYS A 346 -26.46 1.63 -5.92
C LYS A 346 -25.06 1.86 -6.49
N THR A 347 -24.86 1.52 -7.76
CA THR A 347 -23.58 1.76 -8.47
C THR A 347 -23.22 3.26 -8.48
N LYS A 348 -24.20 4.14 -8.79
CA LYS A 348 -23.99 5.60 -8.78
C LYS A 348 -23.66 6.13 -7.39
N SER A 349 -24.37 5.63 -6.36
CA SER A 349 -24.09 6.00 -4.96
C SER A 349 -22.68 5.62 -4.53
N ILE A 350 -22.24 4.38 -4.84
CA ILE A 350 -20.88 3.92 -4.55
C ILE A 350 -19.85 4.81 -5.26
N LYS A 351 -20.01 5.08 -6.54
CA LYS A 351 -19.09 5.98 -7.28
C LYS A 351 -19.00 7.37 -6.65
N SER A 352 -20.13 7.96 -6.25
CA SER A 352 -20.14 9.24 -5.55
C SER A 352 -19.37 9.20 -4.23
N ASP A 353 -19.51 8.12 -3.47
CA ASP A 353 -18.75 7.95 -2.22
C ASP A 353 -17.26 7.67 -2.47
N LEU A 354 -16.90 6.93 -3.53
CA LEU A 354 -15.50 6.75 -3.94
C LEU A 354 -14.85 8.07 -4.33
N THR A 355 -15.56 8.95 -5.03
CA THR A 355 -15.08 10.31 -5.32
C THR A 355 -14.80 11.10 -4.02
N LYS A 356 -15.62 10.95 -2.99
CA LYS A 356 -15.33 11.56 -1.67
C LYS A 356 -14.08 10.96 -1.02
N VAL A 357 -13.90 9.64 -1.11
CA VAL A 357 -12.66 8.97 -0.64
C VAL A 357 -11.44 9.52 -1.38
N LYS A 358 -11.50 9.60 -2.71
CA LYS A 358 -10.43 10.21 -3.52
C LYS A 358 -10.08 11.62 -3.06
N ASN A 359 -11.08 12.46 -2.82
CA ASN A 359 -10.88 13.83 -2.33
C ASN A 359 -10.27 13.85 -0.91
N ALA A 360 -10.62 12.89 -0.06
CA ALA A 360 -10.06 12.75 1.29
C ALA A 360 -8.58 12.31 1.29
N LEU A 361 -8.06 11.80 0.17
CA LEU A 361 -6.62 11.53 0.01
C LEU A 361 -5.80 12.81 -0.16
N GLY A 362 -6.45 13.96 -0.35
CA GLY A 362 -5.81 15.27 -0.47
C GLY A 362 -5.47 15.67 -1.91
N ALA A 363 -4.86 16.83 -2.04
CA ALA A 363 -4.44 17.38 -3.33
C ALA A 363 -3.15 16.70 -3.84
N PRO A 364 -2.91 16.68 -5.17
CA PRO A 364 -1.63 16.26 -5.75
C PRO A 364 -0.42 16.98 -5.13
N GLY A 365 0.77 16.38 -5.20
CA GLY A 365 2.02 16.94 -4.68
C GLY A 365 2.36 16.53 -3.24
N ALA A 366 1.82 15.40 -2.75
CA ALA A 366 2.08 14.91 -1.39
C ALA A 366 3.58 14.72 -1.10
N SER A 367 4.33 14.07 -1.99
CA SER A 367 5.77 13.86 -1.83
C SER A 367 6.54 15.19 -1.81
N MET A 368 6.12 16.18 -2.58
CA MET A 368 6.73 17.52 -2.58
C MET A 368 6.47 18.27 -1.26
N ARG A 369 5.24 18.18 -0.71
CA ARG A 369 4.94 18.76 0.61
C ARG A 369 5.75 18.08 1.71
N ALA A 370 5.84 16.74 1.69
CA ALA A 370 6.67 15.98 2.62
C ALA A 370 8.16 16.39 2.53
N ALA A 371 8.69 16.55 1.31
CA ALA A 371 10.06 16.98 1.09
C ALA A 371 10.34 18.38 1.69
N LYS A 372 9.43 19.35 1.49
CA LYS A 372 9.53 20.70 2.08
C LYS A 372 9.56 20.63 3.61
N GLU A 373 8.68 19.82 4.20
CA GLU A 373 8.60 19.64 5.64
C GLU A 373 9.85 18.97 6.23
N ILE A 374 10.42 17.99 5.52
CA ILE A 374 11.69 17.36 5.92
C ILE A 374 12.81 18.38 5.87
N LEU A 375 12.98 19.07 4.74
CA LEU A 375 14.04 20.06 4.57
C LEU A 375 13.96 21.21 5.59
N SER A 376 12.76 21.68 5.92
CA SER A 376 12.57 22.70 6.95
C SER A 376 13.03 22.23 8.33
N SER A 377 12.87 20.93 8.61
CA SER A 377 13.28 20.34 9.90
C SER A 377 14.79 20.10 10.02
N LEU A 378 15.56 20.15 8.91
CA LEU A 378 17.01 19.95 8.92
C LEU A 378 17.80 21.24 9.22
N ARG A 379 17.12 22.38 9.17
CA ARG A 379 17.67 23.68 9.55
C ARG A 379 17.66 23.81 11.08
#